data_66dda0ddd3571914f0e5cd1095c77335
#
_entry.id   66dda0ddd3571914f0e5cd1095c77335
#
_cell.length_a   1.000
_cell.length_b   1.000
_cell.length_c   1.000
_cell.angle_alpha   90.00
_cell.angle_beta   90.00
_cell.angle_gamma   90.00
#
_symmetry.space_group_name_H-M   'P 1'
#
loop_
_entity.id
_entity.type
_entity.pdbx_description
1 polymer ?
#
loop_
_entity_poly.entity_id
_entity_poly.type
_entity_poly.pdbx_seq_one_letter_code
_entity_poly.pdbx_strand_id
1 'polypeptide(L)'
;MPFDAKRVSLQNRFILNKVMQYIDYIVQHYGWQGTTLAVVMLTLLAIQLYYHIVVYGRVANFRNSRRRKILDSEPAVSVIIPMFSEDYNYLDTRLHDIMGQQYAAPFEVVIVYVGSDNDYFEELNNMRLRYPNLVVTKIQYNPRFPISVKMALNVGIKSAHNEHIIITTSDATPASEQWLSTMGKSFKRGDIVLGYTAIEPQSGLTNYLIRMSRMQISTYWLARAVNRSTYRGSRHNFGFTKSLYFGVKGFTHLNMTIGENDLFLQRIAKRNNVSVALVPKGAMIEKQWGGMKWWMSHLHHFGEAYRFYPNAARNAMEWEIGSQTLFFLTSLTALIFMPLEFKAAALILLITRYIAVVLRARSIAKRVGEKGVALKYFIFDLFNPLMMLCARISMMSKDSTAWK
;
A
#
# COMPACT_ATOMS: atom_id res chain seq x y z
N MET A 1 -17.65 -45.93 17.00
CA MET A 1 -18.27 -45.22 15.87
C MET A 1 -17.43 -45.39 14.59
N PRO A 2 -17.55 -46.45 13.81
CA PRO A 2 -16.82 -46.64 12.54
C PRO A 2 -17.70 -46.42 11.29
N PHE A 3 -18.95 -45.98 11.44
CA PHE A 3 -19.89 -45.88 10.31
C PHE A 3 -19.70 -44.62 9.42
N ASP A 4 -19.11 -43.55 9.94
CA ASP A 4 -19.00 -42.25 9.20
C ASP A 4 -17.84 -42.24 8.17
N ALA A 5 -16.72 -42.87 8.49
CA ALA A 5 -15.54 -42.86 7.60
C ALA A 5 -15.77 -43.62 6.27
N LYS A 6 -16.54 -44.71 6.30
CA LYS A 6 -16.91 -45.49 5.09
C LYS A 6 -17.93 -44.72 4.21
N ARG A 7 -18.87 -44.02 4.82
CA ARG A 7 -19.86 -43.20 4.09
C ARG A 7 -19.20 -42.01 3.39
N VAL A 8 -18.29 -41.32 4.07
CA VAL A 8 -17.50 -40.20 3.49
C VAL A 8 -16.60 -40.70 2.36
N SER A 9 -16.00 -41.91 2.49
CA SER A 9 -15.17 -42.49 1.40
C SER A 9 -15.98 -42.89 0.17
N LEU A 10 -17.20 -43.43 0.36
CA LEU A 10 -18.12 -43.79 -0.72
C LEU A 10 -18.67 -42.56 -1.43
N GLN A 11 -19.03 -41.52 -0.67
CA GLN A 11 -19.52 -40.27 -1.23
C GLN A 11 -18.41 -39.56 -2.01
N ASN A 12 -17.18 -39.56 -1.53
CA ASN A 12 -16.03 -39.03 -2.25
C ASN A 12 -15.69 -39.82 -3.51
N ARG A 13 -15.81 -41.16 -3.50
CA ARG A 13 -15.64 -41.99 -4.71
C ARG A 13 -16.75 -41.73 -5.74
N PHE A 14 -17.99 -41.56 -5.31
CA PHE A 14 -19.10 -41.26 -6.20
C PHE A 14 -18.93 -39.88 -6.87
N ILE A 15 -18.50 -38.89 -6.12
CA ILE A 15 -18.18 -37.54 -6.64
C ILE A 15 -17.01 -37.64 -7.62
N LEU A 16 -15.96 -38.37 -7.27
CA LEU A 16 -14.78 -38.56 -8.12
C LEU A 16 -15.13 -39.25 -9.44
N ASN A 17 -15.95 -40.29 -9.42
CA ASN A 17 -16.38 -41.00 -10.61
C ASN A 17 -17.26 -40.11 -11.53
N LYS A 18 -18.16 -39.30 -10.98
CA LYS A 18 -18.90 -38.31 -11.76
C LYS A 18 -17.97 -37.25 -12.39
N VAL A 19 -17.02 -36.77 -11.65
CA VAL A 19 -16.03 -35.79 -12.17
C VAL A 19 -15.21 -36.43 -13.29
N MET A 20 -14.77 -37.68 -13.14
CA MET A 20 -14.05 -38.40 -14.20
C MET A 20 -14.91 -38.58 -15.45
N GLN A 21 -16.18 -38.97 -15.31
CA GLN A 21 -17.10 -39.07 -16.45
C GLN A 21 -17.29 -37.75 -17.20
N TYR A 22 -17.37 -36.62 -16.46
CA TYR A 22 -17.43 -35.28 -17.09
C TYR A 22 -16.14 -34.94 -17.81
N ILE A 23 -14.99 -35.26 -17.22
CA ILE A 23 -13.68 -35.03 -17.85
C ILE A 23 -13.58 -35.87 -19.15
N ASP A 24 -13.91 -37.14 -19.09
CA ASP A 24 -13.88 -38.04 -20.25
C ASP A 24 -14.82 -37.54 -21.37
N TYR A 25 -16.02 -37.10 -21.01
CA TYR A 25 -16.96 -36.50 -21.97
C TYR A 25 -16.36 -35.25 -22.64
N ILE A 26 -15.74 -34.32 -21.83
CA ILE A 26 -15.10 -33.10 -22.35
C ILE A 26 -13.90 -33.46 -23.24
N VAL A 27 -13.07 -34.43 -22.84
CA VAL A 27 -11.90 -34.87 -23.63
C VAL A 27 -12.35 -35.48 -24.95
N GLN A 28 -13.40 -36.32 -24.95
CA GLN A 28 -13.93 -36.94 -26.17
C GLN A 28 -14.57 -35.93 -27.12
N HIS A 29 -15.24 -34.92 -26.56
CA HIS A 29 -16.01 -33.95 -27.37
C HIS A 29 -15.16 -32.78 -27.86
N TYR A 30 -14.24 -32.28 -27.05
CA TYR A 30 -13.45 -31.06 -27.35
C TYR A 30 -11.96 -31.30 -27.54
N GLY A 31 -11.51 -32.54 -27.37
CA GLY A 31 -10.09 -32.91 -27.43
C GLY A 31 -9.26 -32.42 -26.27
N TRP A 32 -8.00 -32.76 -26.26
CA TRP A 32 -7.05 -32.36 -25.20
C TRP A 32 -6.83 -30.85 -25.10
N GLN A 33 -6.87 -30.15 -26.22
CA GLN A 33 -6.65 -28.69 -26.23
C GLN A 33 -7.75 -27.95 -25.50
N GLY A 34 -9.03 -28.27 -25.76
CA GLY A 34 -10.16 -27.66 -25.06
C GLY A 34 -10.17 -27.99 -23.58
N THR A 35 -9.90 -29.27 -23.23
CA THR A 35 -9.82 -29.70 -21.83
C THR A 35 -8.73 -28.96 -21.07
N THR A 36 -7.52 -28.87 -21.64
CA THR A 36 -6.40 -28.15 -21.04
C THR A 36 -6.73 -26.67 -20.82
N LEU A 37 -7.32 -26.01 -21.81
CA LEU A 37 -7.74 -24.62 -21.67
C LEU A 37 -8.74 -24.42 -20.54
N ALA A 38 -9.76 -25.29 -20.43
CA ALA A 38 -10.75 -25.22 -19.36
C ALA A 38 -10.12 -25.39 -17.95
N VAL A 39 -9.25 -26.39 -17.80
CA VAL A 39 -8.53 -26.63 -16.53
C VAL A 39 -7.65 -25.45 -16.15
N VAL A 40 -6.91 -24.88 -17.12
CA VAL A 40 -6.05 -23.71 -16.89
C VAL A 40 -6.90 -22.51 -16.46
N MET A 41 -8.00 -22.21 -17.15
CA MET A 41 -8.88 -21.10 -16.81
C MET A 41 -9.48 -21.23 -15.41
N LEU A 42 -9.96 -22.43 -15.04
CA LEU A 42 -10.50 -22.69 -13.71
C LEU A 42 -9.44 -22.56 -12.61
N THR A 43 -8.23 -23.06 -12.87
CA THR A 43 -7.10 -22.93 -11.94
C THR A 43 -6.71 -21.47 -11.74
N LEU A 44 -6.61 -20.69 -12.82
CA LEU A 44 -6.29 -19.27 -12.76
C LEU A 44 -7.40 -18.48 -12.04
N LEU A 45 -8.67 -18.80 -12.28
CA LEU A 45 -9.79 -18.22 -11.53
C LEU A 45 -9.66 -18.53 -10.03
N ALA A 46 -9.39 -19.79 -9.66
CA ALA A 46 -9.25 -20.19 -8.27
C ALA A 46 -8.11 -19.41 -7.58
N ILE A 47 -6.97 -19.21 -8.26
CA ILE A 47 -5.86 -18.39 -7.76
C ILE A 47 -6.32 -16.94 -7.55
N GLN A 48 -7.00 -16.35 -8.53
CA GLN A 48 -7.50 -14.98 -8.44
C GLN A 48 -8.52 -14.83 -7.30
N LEU A 49 -9.46 -15.74 -7.16
CA LEU A 49 -10.43 -15.74 -6.06
C LEU A 49 -9.75 -15.89 -4.70
N TYR A 50 -8.72 -16.74 -4.59
CA TYR A 50 -7.93 -16.87 -3.38
C TYR A 50 -7.28 -15.53 -2.98
N TYR A 51 -6.65 -14.81 -3.92
CA TYR A 51 -6.08 -13.51 -3.62
C TYR A 51 -7.14 -12.50 -3.17
N HIS A 52 -8.23 -12.36 -3.92
CA HIS A 52 -9.23 -11.36 -3.62
C HIS A 52 -10.05 -11.67 -2.37
N ILE A 53 -10.43 -12.93 -2.14
CA ILE A 53 -11.29 -13.32 -1.01
C ILE A 53 -10.47 -13.55 0.25
N VAL A 54 -9.36 -14.29 0.17
CA VAL A 54 -8.59 -14.71 1.35
C VAL A 54 -7.51 -13.68 1.68
N VAL A 55 -6.60 -13.38 0.76
CA VAL A 55 -5.44 -12.53 1.05
C VAL A 55 -5.88 -11.09 1.31
N TYR A 56 -6.58 -10.47 0.38
CA TYR A 56 -7.04 -9.08 0.50
C TYR A 56 -8.26 -8.95 1.42
N GLY A 57 -9.02 -10.04 1.61
CA GLY A 57 -10.07 -10.12 2.60
C GLY A 57 -9.64 -9.80 4.02
N ARG A 58 -8.39 -10.11 4.34
CA ARG A 58 -7.79 -9.77 5.63
C ARG A 58 -7.72 -8.26 5.86
N VAL A 59 -7.44 -7.46 4.82
CA VAL A 59 -7.43 -6.00 4.89
C VAL A 59 -8.83 -5.46 5.17
N ALA A 60 -9.83 -5.90 4.40
CA ALA A 60 -11.21 -5.47 4.55
C ALA A 60 -11.80 -5.79 5.93
N ASN A 61 -11.44 -6.95 6.49
CA ASN A 61 -11.98 -7.46 7.76
C ASN A 61 -11.09 -7.16 8.98
N PHE A 62 -9.97 -6.45 8.78
CA PHE A 62 -9.04 -6.16 9.85
C PHE A 62 -9.66 -5.25 10.92
N ARG A 63 -9.42 -5.57 12.20
CA ARG A 63 -9.79 -4.75 13.35
C ARG A 63 -8.60 -4.65 14.30
N ASN A 64 -8.05 -3.45 14.43
CA ASN A 64 -6.91 -3.20 15.32
C ASN A 64 -7.28 -3.48 16.80
N SER A 65 -8.54 -3.33 17.17
CA SER A 65 -9.07 -3.64 18.52
C SER A 65 -8.85 -5.09 18.98
N ARG A 66 -8.63 -6.03 18.02
CA ARG A 66 -8.31 -7.44 18.33
C ARG A 66 -6.86 -7.65 18.75
N ARG A 67 -5.99 -6.65 18.60
CA ARG A 67 -4.60 -6.72 19.05
C ARG A 67 -4.50 -6.36 20.54
N ARG A 68 -3.57 -7.01 21.25
CA ARG A 68 -3.28 -6.69 22.65
C ARG A 68 -2.82 -5.23 22.77
N LYS A 69 -3.30 -4.53 23.77
CA LYS A 69 -2.78 -3.21 24.15
C LYS A 69 -1.41 -3.35 24.80
N ILE A 70 -0.52 -2.43 24.50
CA ILE A 70 0.80 -2.26 25.13
C ILE A 70 0.87 -0.95 25.92
N LEU A 71 -0.02 0.01 25.62
CA LEU A 71 -0.18 1.27 26.36
C LEU A 71 -1.65 1.47 26.72
N ASP A 72 -1.91 2.04 27.89
CA ASP A 72 -3.27 2.32 28.36
C ASP A 72 -3.85 3.60 27.77
N SER A 73 -3.05 4.64 27.62
CA SER A 73 -3.43 5.95 27.06
C SER A 73 -2.78 6.19 25.69
N GLU A 74 -3.24 7.22 25.00
CA GLU A 74 -2.56 7.71 23.80
C GLU A 74 -1.26 8.39 24.22
N PRO A 75 -0.12 8.06 23.57
CA PRO A 75 1.19 8.62 23.94
C PRO A 75 1.36 10.04 23.40
N ALA A 76 2.27 10.81 23.99
CA ALA A 76 2.76 12.04 23.37
C ALA A 76 3.52 11.71 22.06
N VAL A 77 3.34 12.54 21.01
CA VAL A 77 3.82 12.28 19.65
C VAL A 77 4.54 13.47 19.06
N SER A 78 5.63 13.22 18.32
CA SER A 78 6.26 14.20 17.44
C SER A 78 6.02 13.85 15.98
N VAL A 79 5.43 14.77 15.23
CA VAL A 79 5.20 14.66 13.78
C VAL A 79 6.36 15.28 13.03
N ILE A 80 7.12 14.51 12.25
CA ILE A 80 8.30 14.96 11.51
C ILE A 80 7.94 15.21 10.05
N ILE A 81 8.28 16.41 9.57
CA ILE A 81 7.99 16.84 8.19
C ILE A 81 9.29 17.35 7.55
N PRO A 82 9.98 16.53 6.74
CA PRO A 82 11.06 17.01 5.89
C PRO A 82 10.46 17.86 4.75
N MET A 83 11.03 19.03 4.52
CA MET A 83 10.56 20.01 3.55
C MET A 83 11.71 20.45 2.65
N PHE A 84 11.57 20.21 1.32
CA PHE A 84 12.60 20.45 0.31
C PHE A 84 12.17 21.50 -0.72
N SER A 85 11.03 22.12 -0.52
CA SER A 85 10.50 23.14 -1.42
C SER A 85 9.89 24.29 -0.64
N GLU A 86 9.98 25.49 -1.20
CA GLU A 86 9.36 26.69 -0.72
C GLU A 86 7.92 26.74 -1.25
N ASP A 87 6.97 26.34 -0.42
CA ASP A 87 5.53 26.39 -0.75
C ASP A 87 4.81 27.27 0.29
N TYR A 88 4.65 28.55 -0.02
CA TYR A 88 3.95 29.51 0.85
C TYR A 88 2.49 29.09 1.11
N ASN A 89 1.84 28.49 0.12
CA ASN A 89 0.49 27.97 0.30
C ASN A 89 0.43 26.81 1.33
N TYR A 90 1.56 26.13 1.59
CA TYR A 90 1.65 25.15 2.65
C TYR A 90 1.45 25.77 4.03
N LEU A 91 2.02 26.95 4.27
CA LEU A 91 1.95 27.65 5.55
C LEU A 91 0.51 28.04 5.89
N ASP A 92 -0.23 28.51 4.88
CA ASP A 92 -1.60 29.00 5.06
C ASP A 92 -2.66 27.88 5.12
N THR A 93 -2.36 26.70 4.61
CA THR A 93 -3.34 25.61 4.46
C THR A 93 -2.92 24.33 5.18
N ARG A 94 -1.99 23.56 4.59
CA ARG A 94 -1.66 22.21 5.07
C ARG A 94 -0.99 22.18 6.43
N LEU A 95 -0.18 23.19 6.77
CA LEU A 95 0.36 23.31 8.12
C LEU A 95 -0.76 23.52 9.14
N HIS A 96 -1.76 24.32 8.82
CA HIS A 96 -2.94 24.53 9.67
C HIS A 96 -3.70 23.22 9.92
N ASP A 97 -3.91 22.39 8.88
CA ASP A 97 -4.57 21.10 9.00
C ASP A 97 -3.83 20.12 9.92
N ILE A 98 -2.49 20.18 9.93
CA ILE A 98 -1.68 19.33 10.81
C ILE A 98 -1.65 19.89 12.25
N MET A 99 -1.54 21.20 12.41
CA MET A 99 -1.52 21.84 13.73
C MET A 99 -2.90 21.82 14.41
N GLY A 100 -3.99 21.80 13.63
CA GLY A 100 -5.37 21.72 14.12
C GLY A 100 -5.87 20.32 14.47
N GLN A 101 -4.99 19.33 14.59
CA GLN A 101 -5.39 17.96 14.90
C GLN A 101 -5.97 17.81 16.31
N GLN A 102 -7.10 17.12 16.42
CA GLN A 102 -7.75 16.78 17.69
C GLN A 102 -7.03 15.60 18.34
N TYR A 103 -6.15 15.88 19.29
CA TYR A 103 -5.37 14.86 19.97
C TYR A 103 -5.43 15.05 21.50
N ALA A 104 -5.67 13.96 22.22
CA ALA A 104 -5.87 14.01 23.67
C ALA A 104 -4.56 14.16 24.48
N ALA A 105 -3.45 13.64 23.94
CA ALA A 105 -2.12 13.75 24.54
C ALA A 105 -1.32 14.93 23.94
N PRO A 106 -0.25 15.40 24.56
CA PRO A 106 0.62 16.40 23.96
C PRO A 106 1.19 15.95 22.61
N PHE A 107 1.32 16.87 21.66
CA PHE A 107 2.04 16.63 20.42
C PHE A 107 2.83 17.85 19.98
N GLU A 108 3.84 17.64 19.20
CA GLU A 108 4.61 18.66 18.50
C GLU A 108 4.75 18.33 17.02
N VAL A 109 4.97 19.35 16.22
CA VAL A 109 5.30 19.22 14.81
C VAL A 109 6.71 19.73 14.60
N VAL A 110 7.58 18.91 14.04
CA VAL A 110 8.98 19.24 13.76
C VAL A 110 9.15 19.34 12.24
N ILE A 111 9.30 20.55 11.74
CA ILE A 111 9.61 20.82 10.32
C ILE A 111 11.12 20.94 10.18
N VAL A 112 11.67 20.15 9.25
CA VAL A 112 13.06 20.23 8.84
C VAL A 112 13.13 20.82 7.45
N TYR A 113 13.35 22.10 7.36
CA TYR A 113 13.48 22.81 6.09
C TYR A 113 14.89 22.62 5.53
N VAL A 114 14.96 22.13 4.30
CA VAL A 114 16.19 21.93 3.52
C VAL A 114 16.13 22.87 2.32
N GLY A 115 16.71 24.07 2.47
CA GLY A 115 16.65 25.09 1.44
C GLY A 115 17.59 26.25 1.73
N SER A 116 17.76 27.13 0.75
CA SER A 116 18.59 28.32 0.83
C SER A 116 17.80 29.60 1.03
N ASP A 117 16.49 29.58 0.85
CA ASP A 117 15.62 30.75 1.01
C ASP A 117 15.51 31.12 2.48
N ASN A 118 15.98 32.34 2.82
CA ASN A 118 15.93 32.86 4.18
C ASN A 118 14.57 33.46 4.51
N ASP A 119 13.92 34.10 3.54
CA ASP A 119 12.64 34.76 3.74
C ASP A 119 11.56 33.71 4.04
N TYR A 120 11.56 32.61 3.27
CA TYR A 120 10.68 31.48 3.54
C TYR A 120 10.94 30.86 4.92
N PHE A 121 12.21 30.72 5.30
CA PHE A 121 12.57 30.18 6.61
C PHE A 121 12.11 31.09 7.75
N GLU A 122 12.26 32.41 7.61
CA GLU A 122 11.80 33.38 8.60
C GLU A 122 10.28 33.32 8.75
N GLU A 123 9.54 33.27 7.63
CA GLU A 123 8.09 33.14 7.67
C GLU A 123 7.64 31.83 8.35
N LEU A 124 8.27 30.71 7.98
CA LEU A 124 8.04 29.41 8.64
C LEU A 124 8.37 29.47 10.14
N ASN A 125 9.44 30.15 10.53
CA ASN A 125 9.80 30.31 11.92
C ASN A 125 8.83 31.24 12.68
N ASN A 126 8.27 32.24 12.03
CA ASN A 126 7.26 33.13 12.60
C ASN A 126 5.95 32.40 12.92
N MET A 127 5.65 31.29 12.21
CA MET A 127 4.50 30.43 12.53
C MET A 127 4.57 29.85 13.94
N ARG A 128 5.75 29.81 14.58
CA ARG A 128 5.91 29.38 15.99
C ARG A 128 5.21 30.33 16.98
N LEU A 129 5.03 31.60 16.61
CA LEU A 129 4.26 32.55 17.40
C LEU A 129 2.78 32.17 17.46
N ARG A 130 2.27 31.60 16.38
CA ARG A 130 0.89 31.10 16.27
C ARG A 130 0.73 29.69 16.82
N TYR A 131 1.78 28.86 16.69
CA TYR A 131 1.76 27.44 17.08
C TYR A 131 2.92 27.13 18.04
N PRO A 132 2.73 27.24 19.37
CA PRO A 132 3.81 27.00 20.35
C PRO A 132 4.42 25.60 20.33
N ASN A 133 3.68 24.63 19.80
CA ASN A 133 4.12 23.25 19.62
C ASN A 133 4.75 22.97 18.22
N LEU A 134 5.07 24.01 17.45
CA LEU A 134 5.82 23.92 16.21
C LEU A 134 7.32 24.09 16.49
N VAL A 135 8.13 23.15 16.04
CA VAL A 135 9.59 23.19 16.06
C VAL A 135 10.08 23.31 14.62
N VAL A 136 10.92 24.30 14.35
CA VAL A 136 11.48 24.50 13.01
C VAL A 136 13.00 24.39 13.06
N THR A 137 13.56 23.59 12.18
CA THR A 137 15.01 23.40 12.02
C THR A 137 15.37 23.61 10.55
N LYS A 138 16.43 24.38 10.29
CA LYS A 138 16.97 24.59 8.94
C LYS A 138 18.23 23.75 8.72
N ILE A 139 18.30 23.09 7.57
CA ILE A 139 19.54 22.52 7.03
C ILE A 139 19.84 23.34 5.76
N GLN A 140 20.98 24.02 5.77
CA GLN A 140 21.37 24.82 4.61
C GLN A 140 21.65 23.92 3.41
N TYR A 141 21.00 24.20 2.29
CA TYR A 141 21.26 23.49 1.04
C TYR A 141 22.68 23.73 0.56
N ASN A 142 23.37 22.66 0.21
CA ASN A 142 24.71 22.73 -0.37
C ASN A 142 24.73 21.90 -1.68
N PRO A 143 24.96 22.55 -2.84
CA PRO A 143 24.99 21.84 -4.12
C PRO A 143 26.07 20.75 -4.23
N ARG A 144 27.18 20.89 -3.47
CA ARG A 144 28.28 19.91 -3.44
C ARG A 144 27.96 18.68 -2.61
N PHE A 145 27.04 18.82 -1.64
CA PHE A 145 26.62 17.74 -0.73
C PHE A 145 25.08 17.74 -0.64
N PRO A 146 24.40 17.13 -1.62
CA PRO A 146 22.94 17.12 -1.63
C PRO A 146 22.40 16.43 -0.37
N ILE A 147 21.55 17.16 0.35
CA ILE A 147 20.91 16.64 1.57
C ILE A 147 19.84 15.63 1.18
N SER A 148 19.99 14.41 1.68
CA SER A 148 18.99 13.36 1.44
C SER A 148 17.80 13.47 2.41
N VAL A 149 16.67 12.89 2.04
CA VAL A 149 15.49 12.75 2.92
C VAL A 149 15.88 12.05 4.24
N LYS A 150 16.77 11.05 4.18
CA LYS A 150 17.29 10.36 5.39
C LYS A 150 18.00 11.31 6.36
N MET A 151 18.78 12.24 5.84
CA MET A 151 19.48 13.22 6.67
C MET A 151 18.49 14.20 7.33
N ALA A 152 17.51 14.69 6.56
CA ALA A 152 16.47 15.57 7.10
C ALA A 152 15.63 14.84 8.17
N LEU A 153 15.23 13.61 7.92
CA LEU A 153 14.52 12.79 8.90
C LEU A 153 15.38 12.53 10.16
N ASN A 154 16.67 12.24 10.01
CA ASN A 154 17.56 12.02 11.14
C ASN A 154 17.68 13.28 12.04
N VAL A 155 17.79 14.47 11.42
CA VAL A 155 17.78 15.76 12.14
C VAL A 155 16.44 15.94 12.87
N GLY A 156 15.31 15.74 12.17
CA GLY A 156 13.98 15.87 12.76
C GLY A 156 13.74 14.91 13.93
N ILE A 157 14.12 13.64 13.79
CA ILE A 157 13.98 12.64 14.86
C ILE A 157 14.85 12.99 16.08
N LYS A 158 16.05 13.52 15.86
CA LYS A 158 16.91 13.98 16.96
C LYS A 158 16.36 15.23 17.66
N SER A 159 15.78 16.16 16.91
CA SER A 159 15.17 17.38 17.45
C SER A 159 13.83 17.14 18.15
N ALA A 160 13.17 16.02 17.86
CA ALA A 160 11.89 15.65 18.48
C ALA A 160 12.05 15.36 19.99
N HIS A 161 11.07 15.78 20.81
CA HIS A 161 11.09 15.56 22.25
C HIS A 161 10.39 14.25 22.67
N ASN A 162 9.38 13.80 21.88
CA ASN A 162 8.59 12.65 22.25
C ASN A 162 9.19 11.32 21.75
N GLU A 163 8.89 10.24 22.45
CA GLU A 163 9.31 8.87 22.11
C GLU A 163 8.63 8.35 20.84
N HIS A 164 7.35 8.70 20.63
CA HIS A 164 6.56 8.23 19.50
C HIS A 164 6.66 9.23 18.35
N ILE A 165 7.19 8.78 17.23
CA ILE A 165 7.42 9.57 16.03
C ILE A 165 6.40 9.18 14.97
N ILE A 166 5.85 10.16 14.27
CA ILE A 166 5.10 9.98 13.02
C ILE A 166 5.80 10.77 11.92
N ILE A 167 6.10 10.13 10.80
CA ILE A 167 6.64 10.78 9.62
C ILE A 167 5.50 11.06 8.65
N THR A 168 5.48 12.27 8.13
CA THR A 168 4.70 12.67 6.96
C THR A 168 5.54 13.59 6.07
N THR A 169 4.95 14.14 5.02
CA THR A 169 5.64 15.01 4.04
C THR A 169 4.82 16.27 3.78
N SER A 170 5.45 17.31 3.27
CA SER A 170 4.80 18.60 3.00
C SER A 170 3.77 18.57 1.85
N ASP A 171 3.78 17.51 1.02
CA ASP A 171 2.84 17.30 -0.08
C ASP A 171 1.61 16.45 0.32
N ALA A 172 1.48 16.10 1.59
CA ALA A 172 0.35 15.33 2.10
C ALA A 172 -0.41 16.07 3.20
N THR A 173 -1.73 15.92 3.22
CA THR A 173 -2.63 16.46 4.24
C THR A 173 -3.39 15.37 4.97
N PRO A 174 -3.73 15.54 6.25
CA PRO A 174 -4.64 14.64 6.96
C PRO A 174 -6.02 14.59 6.31
N ALA A 175 -6.58 13.40 6.17
CA ALA A 175 -7.95 13.24 5.66
C ALA A 175 -9.03 13.73 6.66
N SER A 176 -8.66 13.98 7.90
CA SER A 176 -9.54 14.51 8.95
C SER A 176 -8.74 15.09 10.12
N GLU A 177 -9.39 15.92 10.95
CA GLU A 177 -8.85 16.40 12.23
C GLU A 177 -8.57 15.28 13.25
N GLN A 178 -8.97 14.05 12.98
CA GLN A 178 -8.77 12.88 13.85
C GLN A 178 -7.68 11.93 13.35
N TRP A 179 -6.86 12.37 12.39
CA TRP A 179 -5.75 11.59 11.88
C TRP A 179 -4.75 11.24 12.99
N LEU A 180 -4.29 12.24 13.73
CA LEU A 180 -3.30 12.06 14.80
C LEU A 180 -3.83 11.16 15.92
N SER A 181 -5.09 11.36 16.33
CA SER A 181 -5.77 10.50 17.31
C SER A 181 -5.88 9.05 16.82
N THR A 182 -6.11 8.83 15.53
CA THR A 182 -6.15 7.47 14.94
C THR A 182 -4.78 6.80 14.97
N MET A 183 -3.72 7.54 14.66
CA MET A 183 -2.34 7.06 14.73
C MET A 183 -1.93 6.79 16.19
N GLY A 184 -2.20 7.70 17.12
CA GLY A 184 -1.93 7.56 18.55
C GLY A 184 -2.66 6.36 19.18
N LYS A 185 -3.94 6.16 18.86
CA LYS A 185 -4.69 4.95 19.25
C LYS A 185 -4.06 3.66 18.74
N SER A 186 -3.41 3.73 17.58
CA SER A 186 -2.74 2.57 17.00
C SER A 186 -1.42 2.27 17.71
N PHE A 187 -0.71 3.26 18.21
CA PHE A 187 0.48 3.08 19.08
C PHE A 187 0.14 2.33 20.38
N LYS A 188 -1.10 2.41 20.86
CA LYS A 188 -1.53 1.58 22.01
C LYS A 188 -1.39 0.08 21.78
N ARG A 189 -1.11 -0.38 20.54
CA ARG A 189 -1.09 -1.80 20.13
C ARG A 189 0.14 -2.22 19.33
N GLY A 190 1.11 -1.34 19.19
CA GLY A 190 2.37 -1.64 18.49
C GLY A 190 3.28 -0.42 18.46
N ASP A 191 4.57 -0.65 18.60
CA ASP A 191 5.60 0.41 18.52
C ASP A 191 5.77 0.96 17.11
N ILE A 192 5.22 0.28 16.12
CA ILE A 192 5.19 0.69 14.72
C ILE A 192 3.74 0.83 14.28
N VAL A 193 3.42 1.96 13.65
CA VAL A 193 2.08 2.25 13.13
C VAL A 193 2.14 2.52 11.63
N LEU A 194 1.35 1.81 10.87
CA LEU A 194 1.24 1.98 9.43
C LEU A 194 -0.14 2.54 9.08
N GLY A 195 -0.16 3.69 8.41
CA GLY A 195 -1.38 4.30 7.87
C GLY A 195 -1.45 4.22 6.35
N TYR A 196 -2.64 4.39 5.80
CA TYR A 196 -2.90 4.49 4.36
C TYR A 196 -2.68 5.94 3.89
N THR A 197 -2.19 6.10 2.65
CA THR A 197 -2.13 7.39 1.97
C THR A 197 -2.86 7.28 0.63
N ALA A 198 -3.91 8.07 0.50
CA ALA A 198 -4.66 8.26 -0.72
C ALA A 198 -3.96 9.26 -1.66
N ILE A 199 -4.35 9.28 -2.91
CA ILE A 199 -4.05 10.38 -3.83
C ILE A 199 -5.26 11.33 -3.87
N GLU A 200 -5.01 12.61 -3.95
CA GLU A 200 -6.02 13.67 -4.03
C GLU A 200 -7.03 13.38 -5.15
N PRO A 201 -8.35 13.38 -4.84
CA PRO A 201 -9.38 13.17 -5.85
C PRO A 201 -9.46 14.36 -6.81
N GLN A 202 -9.19 14.10 -8.08
CA GLN A 202 -9.39 15.05 -9.18
C GLN A 202 -10.32 14.43 -10.24
N SER A 203 -10.86 15.25 -11.14
CA SER A 203 -11.66 14.77 -12.26
C SER A 203 -10.81 14.05 -13.30
N GLY A 204 -11.45 13.15 -14.07
CA GLY A 204 -10.83 12.49 -15.21
C GLY A 204 -10.36 11.04 -14.94
N LEU A 205 -10.17 10.31 -16.04
CA LEU A 205 -9.80 8.90 -16.04
C LEU A 205 -8.39 8.68 -15.48
N THR A 206 -7.46 9.57 -15.81
CA THR A 206 -6.06 9.48 -15.36
C THR A 206 -5.96 9.50 -13.83
N ASN A 207 -6.59 10.47 -13.16
CA ASN A 207 -6.63 10.51 -11.70
C ASN A 207 -7.29 9.25 -11.12
N TYR A 208 -8.38 8.78 -11.73
CA TYR A 208 -9.04 7.55 -11.32
C TYR A 208 -8.10 6.34 -11.36
N LEU A 209 -7.37 6.15 -12.47
CA LEU A 209 -6.42 5.04 -12.62
C LEU A 209 -5.26 5.14 -11.62
N ILE A 210 -4.73 6.34 -11.39
CA ILE A 210 -3.67 6.59 -10.41
C ILE A 210 -4.15 6.23 -8.99
N ARG A 211 -5.32 6.69 -8.58
CA ARG A 211 -5.90 6.40 -7.27
C ARG A 211 -6.13 4.91 -7.06
N MET A 212 -6.70 4.23 -8.07
CA MET A 212 -6.94 2.78 -7.98
C MET A 212 -5.62 2.00 -7.95
N SER A 213 -4.61 2.44 -8.71
CA SER A 213 -3.27 1.85 -8.66
C SER A 213 -2.61 2.04 -7.28
N ARG A 214 -2.72 3.23 -6.68
CA ARG A 214 -2.25 3.49 -5.32
C ARG A 214 -2.95 2.56 -4.31
N MET A 215 -4.27 2.42 -4.40
CA MET A 215 -5.03 1.55 -3.53
C MET A 215 -4.63 0.08 -3.69
N GLN A 216 -4.43 -0.39 -4.92
CA GLN A 216 -3.99 -1.77 -5.19
C GLN A 216 -2.60 -2.05 -4.63
N ILE A 217 -1.61 -1.19 -4.89
CA ILE A 217 -0.25 -1.30 -4.34
C ILE A 217 -0.29 -1.28 -2.81
N SER A 218 -1.11 -0.40 -2.22
CA SER A 218 -1.26 -0.35 -0.77
C SER A 218 -1.91 -1.63 -0.22
N THR A 219 -2.82 -2.23 -0.97
CA THR A 219 -3.45 -3.50 -0.58
C THR A 219 -2.43 -4.64 -0.48
N TYR A 220 -1.42 -4.70 -1.35
CA TYR A 220 -0.36 -5.71 -1.29
C TYR A 220 0.39 -5.71 0.04
N TRP A 221 0.91 -4.56 0.45
CA TRP A 221 1.68 -4.48 1.69
C TRP A 221 0.80 -4.44 2.95
N LEU A 222 -0.41 -3.87 2.88
CA LEU A 222 -1.36 -3.90 3.98
C LEU A 222 -1.81 -5.32 4.31
N ALA A 223 -2.08 -6.15 3.29
CA ALA A 223 -2.42 -7.56 3.50
C ALA A 223 -1.32 -8.32 4.24
N ARG A 224 -0.06 -8.00 3.94
CA ARG A 224 1.11 -8.55 4.64
C ARG A 224 1.24 -8.00 6.07
N ALA A 225 1.08 -6.70 6.25
CA ALA A 225 1.16 -6.06 7.56
C ALA A 225 0.08 -6.59 8.52
N VAL A 226 -1.14 -6.75 8.05
CA VAL A 226 -2.24 -7.36 8.80
C VAL A 226 -1.93 -8.81 9.16
N ASN A 227 -1.24 -9.55 8.30
CA ASN A 227 -0.80 -10.93 8.52
C ASN A 227 0.56 -11.05 9.26
N ARG A 228 1.03 -9.97 9.89
CA ARG A 228 2.27 -9.95 10.69
C ARG A 228 3.55 -10.28 9.91
N SER A 229 3.58 -9.99 8.61
CA SER A 229 4.76 -10.13 7.74
C SER A 229 5.02 -8.83 6.99
N THR A 230 5.20 -7.77 7.75
CA THR A 230 5.37 -6.39 7.27
C THR A 230 6.70 -6.23 6.54
N TYR A 231 6.67 -5.54 5.40
CA TYR A 231 7.88 -5.25 4.61
C TYR A 231 7.89 -3.84 4.03
N ARG A 232 6.75 -3.14 4.05
CA ARG A 232 6.56 -1.81 3.47
C ARG A 232 5.55 -0.99 4.25
N GLY A 233 5.70 0.34 4.21
CA GLY A 233 4.76 1.33 4.72
C GLY A 233 4.68 2.56 3.79
N SER A 234 3.76 3.48 4.07
CA SER A 234 3.70 4.75 3.35
C SER A 234 4.63 5.77 4.01
N ARG A 235 5.50 6.42 3.24
CA ARG A 235 6.35 7.51 3.74
C ARG A 235 5.58 8.73 4.27
N HIS A 236 4.32 8.87 3.85
CA HIS A 236 3.45 9.97 4.26
C HIS A 236 2.61 9.66 5.51
N ASN A 237 2.65 8.41 6.02
CA ASN A 237 1.79 7.99 7.13
C ASN A 237 2.41 6.80 7.87
N PHE A 238 3.54 7.03 8.50
CA PHE A 238 4.37 6.00 9.13
C PHE A 238 4.79 6.44 10.52
N GLY A 239 4.48 5.63 11.53
CA GLY A 239 4.88 5.90 12.92
C GLY A 239 5.75 4.80 13.50
N PHE A 240 6.67 5.17 14.40
CA PHE A 240 7.55 4.27 15.13
C PHE A 240 8.08 4.95 16.42
N THR A 241 8.75 4.20 17.29
CA THR A 241 9.38 4.77 18.49
C THR A 241 10.85 5.15 18.25
N LYS A 242 11.33 6.19 18.94
CA LYS A 242 12.74 6.62 18.89
C LYS A 242 13.66 5.50 19.34
N SER A 243 13.26 4.74 20.34
CA SER A 243 14.01 3.59 20.84
C SER A 243 14.26 2.54 19.75
N LEU A 244 13.25 2.24 18.90
CA LEU A 244 13.46 1.36 17.75
C LEU A 244 14.41 1.97 16.72
N TYR A 245 14.31 3.29 16.47
CA TYR A 245 15.18 3.99 15.54
C TYR A 245 16.64 3.93 15.96
N PHE A 246 16.93 4.34 17.19
CA PHE A 246 18.31 4.35 17.70
C PHE A 246 18.85 2.94 17.93
N GLY A 247 18.01 1.99 18.32
CA GLY A 247 18.39 0.58 18.52
C GLY A 247 18.97 -0.10 17.28
N VAL A 248 18.62 0.38 16.08
CA VAL A 248 19.20 -0.09 14.80
C VAL A 248 20.16 0.90 14.17
N LYS A 249 20.60 1.94 14.92
CA LYS A 249 21.46 3.03 14.44
C LYS A 249 20.84 3.86 13.31
N GLY A 250 19.51 3.98 13.31
CA GLY A 250 18.74 4.78 12.35
C GLY A 250 18.94 4.35 10.91
N PHE A 251 19.14 5.32 10.02
CA PHE A 251 19.34 5.09 8.57
C PHE A 251 20.81 4.88 8.16
N THR A 252 21.77 4.83 9.09
CA THR A 252 23.22 4.84 8.78
C THR A 252 23.68 3.66 7.93
N HIS A 253 22.99 2.54 7.98
CA HIS A 253 23.30 1.32 7.22
C HIS A 253 22.59 1.25 5.85
N LEU A 254 21.79 2.26 5.50
CA LEU A 254 21.03 2.30 4.25
C LEU A 254 21.80 3.12 3.21
N ASN A 255 22.53 2.46 2.34
CA ASN A 255 23.31 3.11 1.28
C ASN A 255 22.45 3.55 0.09
N MET A 256 21.12 3.39 0.16
CA MET A 256 20.20 3.73 -0.92
C MET A 256 19.64 5.14 -0.77
N THR A 257 19.38 5.79 -1.90
CA THR A 257 18.70 7.10 -1.95
C THR A 257 17.18 6.98 -1.89
N ILE A 258 16.62 5.81 -2.20
CA ILE A 258 15.17 5.57 -2.32
C ILE A 258 14.80 4.30 -1.55
N GLY A 259 13.60 4.28 -0.96
CA GLY A 259 13.10 3.13 -0.20
C GLY A 259 13.58 3.05 1.25
N GLU A 260 14.12 4.15 1.77
CA GLU A 260 14.63 4.25 3.14
C GLU A 260 13.60 3.82 4.18
N ASN A 261 12.33 4.21 4.02
CA ASN A 261 11.27 3.83 4.95
C ASN A 261 10.98 2.34 4.91
N ASP A 262 10.94 1.74 3.72
CA ASP A 262 10.64 0.31 3.53
C ASP A 262 11.75 -0.56 4.13
N LEU A 263 13.02 -0.23 3.88
CA LEU A 263 14.16 -1.00 4.40
C LEU A 263 14.35 -0.80 5.91
N PHE A 264 14.16 0.43 6.39
CA PHE A 264 14.14 0.69 7.82
C PHE A 264 13.03 -0.11 8.51
N LEU A 265 11.82 -0.09 7.95
CA LEU A 265 10.68 -0.85 8.47
C LEU A 265 10.97 -2.35 8.51
N GLN A 266 11.57 -2.93 7.45
CA GLN A 266 11.94 -4.35 7.43
C GLN A 266 12.90 -4.73 8.56
N ARG A 267 13.75 -3.81 8.98
CA ARG A 267 14.73 -4.03 10.04
C ARG A 267 14.12 -3.99 11.44
N ILE A 268 13.16 -3.11 11.66
CA ILE A 268 12.54 -2.89 12.99
C ILE A 268 11.26 -3.69 13.20
N ALA A 269 10.60 -4.13 12.13
CA ALA A 269 9.32 -4.82 12.20
C ALA A 269 9.47 -6.26 12.73
N LYS A 270 8.71 -6.57 13.77
CA LYS A 270 8.54 -7.91 14.32
C LYS A 270 7.08 -8.34 14.20
N ARG A 271 6.80 -9.64 14.37
CA ARG A 271 5.43 -10.19 14.23
C ARG A 271 4.38 -9.53 15.14
N ASN A 272 4.79 -8.97 16.27
CA ASN A 272 3.89 -8.48 17.32
C ASN A 272 4.01 -6.98 17.62
N ASN A 273 4.95 -6.24 17.01
CA ASN A 273 5.16 -4.81 17.30
C ASN A 273 4.56 -3.86 16.25
N VAL A 274 3.92 -4.38 15.19
CA VAL A 274 3.32 -3.56 14.12
C VAL A 274 1.81 -3.48 14.29
N SER A 275 1.27 -2.28 14.26
CA SER A 275 -0.15 -1.92 14.24
C SER A 275 -0.49 -1.25 12.92
N VAL A 276 -1.75 -1.28 12.51
CA VAL A 276 -2.20 -0.70 11.23
C VAL A 276 -3.43 0.19 11.47
N ALA A 277 -3.33 1.45 11.07
CA ALA A 277 -4.41 2.44 11.19
C ALA A 277 -5.29 2.41 9.92
N LEU A 278 -6.16 1.39 9.80
CA LEU A 278 -7.04 1.18 8.65
C LEU A 278 -8.46 1.69 8.91
N VAL A 279 -8.58 3.01 8.96
CA VAL A 279 -9.86 3.72 9.01
C VAL A 279 -9.75 5.00 8.18
N PRO A 280 -10.83 5.49 7.54
CA PRO A 280 -10.78 6.67 6.68
C PRO A 280 -10.19 7.90 7.37
N LYS A 281 -10.52 8.11 8.64
CA LYS A 281 -10.05 9.23 9.47
C LYS A 281 -8.53 9.24 9.72
N GLY A 282 -7.88 8.08 9.61
CA GLY A 282 -6.43 7.92 9.79
C GLY A 282 -5.64 7.95 8.49
N ALA A 283 -6.27 8.25 7.37
CA ALA A 283 -5.58 8.37 6.09
C ALA A 283 -4.90 9.74 5.93
N MET A 284 -3.83 9.76 5.14
CA MET A 284 -3.26 10.99 4.56
C MET A 284 -3.69 11.08 3.10
N ILE A 285 -3.70 12.28 2.55
CA ILE A 285 -4.02 12.57 1.15
C ILE A 285 -2.81 13.26 0.53
N GLU A 286 -2.14 12.57 -0.39
CA GLU A 286 -1.01 13.09 -1.15
C GLU A 286 -1.53 13.92 -2.33
N LYS A 287 -0.99 15.11 -2.51
CA LYS A 287 -1.32 15.98 -3.64
C LYS A 287 -0.83 15.36 -4.95
N GLN A 288 -1.68 15.37 -5.97
CA GLN A 288 -1.30 14.92 -7.29
C GLN A 288 -0.69 16.07 -8.09
N TRP A 289 0.61 15.98 -8.39
CA TRP A 289 1.34 17.03 -9.12
C TRP A 289 1.36 16.86 -10.63
N GLY A 290 0.88 15.72 -11.14
CA GLY A 290 0.94 15.45 -12.57
C GLY A 290 0.05 14.30 -13.02
N GLY A 291 0.15 13.97 -14.31
CA GLY A 291 -0.62 12.89 -14.94
C GLY A 291 0.08 11.52 -14.84
N MET A 292 -0.17 10.67 -15.84
CA MET A 292 0.35 9.29 -15.86
C MET A 292 1.89 9.22 -15.84
N LYS A 293 2.61 10.20 -16.43
CA LYS A 293 4.10 10.24 -16.37
C LYS A 293 4.60 10.40 -14.93
N TRP A 294 3.96 11.27 -14.15
CA TRP A 294 4.24 11.43 -12.72
C TRP A 294 4.00 10.13 -11.96
N TRP A 295 2.88 9.46 -12.23
CA TRP A 295 2.59 8.17 -11.61
C TRP A 295 3.57 7.07 -12.01
N MET A 296 3.97 7.01 -13.27
CA MET A 296 5.01 6.05 -13.72
C MET A 296 6.35 6.27 -13.03
N SER A 297 6.72 7.52 -12.71
CA SER A 297 7.90 7.80 -11.88
C SER A 297 7.74 7.22 -10.45
N HIS A 298 6.56 7.33 -9.84
CA HIS A 298 6.28 6.70 -8.55
C HIS A 298 6.34 5.17 -8.60
N LEU A 299 5.85 4.58 -9.68
CA LEU A 299 5.95 3.13 -9.91
C LEU A 299 7.40 2.70 -10.13
N HIS A 300 8.21 3.53 -10.79
CA HIS A 300 9.65 3.29 -10.94
C HIS A 300 10.37 3.27 -9.58
N HIS A 301 10.12 4.26 -8.72
CA HIS A 301 10.67 4.27 -7.35
C HIS A 301 10.18 3.08 -6.51
N PHE A 302 8.93 2.68 -6.68
CA PHE A 302 8.44 1.44 -6.08
C PHE A 302 9.26 0.23 -6.54
N GLY A 303 9.57 0.16 -7.82
CA GLY A 303 10.33 -0.93 -8.41
C GLY A 303 11.79 -0.98 -7.96
N GLU A 304 12.43 0.16 -7.73
CA GLU A 304 13.79 0.21 -7.18
C GLU A 304 13.86 -0.40 -5.77
N ALA A 305 12.87 -0.13 -4.93
CA ALA A 305 12.75 -0.74 -3.61
C ALA A 305 12.35 -2.23 -3.68
N TYR A 306 11.62 -2.64 -4.72
CA TYR A 306 11.06 -3.98 -4.87
C TYR A 306 12.10 -5.10 -4.82
N ARG A 307 13.29 -4.90 -5.40
CA ARG A 307 14.39 -5.90 -5.39
C ARG A 307 14.85 -6.27 -3.98
N PHE A 308 14.63 -5.40 -2.99
CA PHE A 308 15.01 -5.62 -1.60
C PHE A 308 13.86 -6.17 -0.74
N TYR A 309 12.69 -6.38 -1.31
CA TYR A 309 11.59 -6.97 -0.57
C TYR A 309 11.78 -8.48 -0.36
N PRO A 310 11.26 -9.05 0.74
CA PRO A 310 11.33 -10.47 0.99
C PRO A 310 10.75 -11.29 -0.18
N ASN A 311 11.40 -12.41 -0.52
CA ASN A 311 10.98 -13.28 -1.64
C ASN A 311 9.50 -13.66 -1.56
N ALA A 312 9.00 -13.97 -0.36
CA ALA A 312 7.59 -14.30 -0.16
C ALA A 312 6.64 -13.15 -0.54
N ALA A 313 7.04 -11.88 -0.33
CA ALA A 313 6.23 -10.73 -0.74
C ALA A 313 6.30 -10.53 -2.26
N ARG A 314 7.49 -10.63 -2.85
CA ARG A 314 7.70 -10.53 -4.30
C ARG A 314 6.92 -11.62 -5.05
N ASN A 315 7.12 -12.89 -4.66
CA ASN A 315 6.45 -14.01 -5.29
C ASN A 315 4.92 -13.90 -5.22
N ALA A 316 4.37 -13.41 -4.10
CA ALA A 316 2.93 -13.21 -3.98
C ALA A 316 2.39 -12.18 -4.99
N MET A 317 3.10 -11.06 -5.20
CA MET A 317 2.72 -10.06 -6.22
C MET A 317 2.88 -10.62 -7.63
N GLU A 318 3.97 -11.37 -7.89
CA GLU A 318 4.20 -12.00 -9.19
C GLU A 318 3.11 -13.01 -9.56
N TRP A 319 2.76 -13.89 -8.62
CA TRP A 319 1.69 -14.86 -8.84
C TRP A 319 0.33 -14.20 -9.04
N GLU A 320 0.04 -13.13 -8.30
CA GLU A 320 -1.23 -12.42 -8.47
C GLU A 320 -1.31 -11.76 -9.85
N ILE A 321 -0.32 -10.94 -10.24
CA ILE A 321 -0.31 -10.23 -11.52
C ILE A 321 -0.18 -11.22 -12.68
N GLY A 322 0.68 -12.23 -12.55
CA GLY A 322 0.89 -13.26 -13.57
C GLY A 322 -0.39 -14.08 -13.81
N SER A 323 -1.05 -14.53 -12.75
CA SER A 323 -2.32 -15.26 -12.89
C SER A 323 -3.44 -14.39 -13.44
N GLN A 324 -3.49 -13.09 -13.11
CA GLN A 324 -4.42 -12.13 -13.69
C GLN A 324 -4.20 -12.00 -15.21
N THR A 325 -2.96 -11.79 -15.62
CA THR A 325 -2.57 -11.64 -17.03
C THR A 325 -2.92 -12.89 -17.84
N LEU A 326 -2.51 -14.06 -17.32
CA LEU A 326 -2.80 -15.34 -17.97
C LEU A 326 -4.31 -15.63 -18.02
N PHE A 327 -5.05 -15.28 -16.98
CA PHE A 327 -6.51 -15.45 -16.97
C PHE A 327 -7.18 -14.60 -18.08
N PHE A 328 -6.75 -13.35 -18.26
CA PHE A 328 -7.28 -12.53 -19.36
C PHE A 328 -6.87 -13.05 -20.72
N LEU A 329 -5.62 -13.50 -20.91
CA LEU A 329 -5.16 -14.06 -22.18
C LEU A 329 -5.91 -15.35 -22.54
N THR A 330 -6.04 -16.28 -21.59
CA THR A 330 -6.79 -17.54 -21.83
C THR A 330 -8.27 -17.29 -22.06
N SER A 331 -8.87 -16.34 -21.35
CA SER A 331 -10.26 -15.94 -21.59
C SER A 331 -10.45 -15.33 -22.98
N LEU A 332 -9.52 -14.48 -23.41
CA LEU A 332 -9.55 -13.89 -24.75
C LEU A 332 -9.39 -14.96 -25.83
N THR A 333 -8.47 -15.91 -25.65
CA THR A 333 -8.29 -17.06 -26.56
C THR A 333 -9.58 -17.86 -26.65
N ALA A 334 -10.24 -18.15 -25.54
CA ALA A 334 -11.53 -18.87 -25.55
C ALA A 334 -12.63 -18.08 -26.28
N LEU A 335 -12.71 -16.77 -26.06
CA LEU A 335 -13.73 -15.93 -26.70
C LEU A 335 -13.56 -15.78 -28.22
N ILE A 336 -12.33 -15.85 -28.73
CA ILE A 336 -12.05 -15.67 -30.17
C ILE A 336 -12.09 -17.01 -30.91
N PHE A 337 -11.37 -18.02 -30.42
CA PHE A 337 -11.04 -19.21 -31.20
C PHE A 337 -11.85 -20.47 -30.83
N MET A 338 -12.52 -20.48 -29.67
CA MET A 338 -13.18 -21.69 -29.19
C MET A 338 -14.70 -21.74 -29.59
N PRO A 339 -15.34 -22.91 -29.53
CA PRO A 339 -16.80 -23.07 -29.76
C PRO A 339 -17.63 -22.25 -28.75
N LEU A 340 -18.94 -22.12 -29.06
CA LEU A 340 -19.87 -21.26 -28.31
C LEU A 340 -19.92 -21.60 -26.80
N GLU A 341 -19.86 -22.87 -26.47
CA GLU A 341 -19.89 -23.37 -25.08
C GLU A 341 -18.69 -22.84 -24.27
N PHE A 342 -17.49 -22.81 -24.86
CA PHE A 342 -16.30 -22.23 -24.24
C PHE A 342 -16.39 -20.72 -24.15
N LYS A 343 -16.95 -20.03 -25.12
CA LYS A 343 -17.21 -18.59 -25.06
C LYS A 343 -18.14 -18.24 -23.91
N ALA A 344 -19.24 -18.99 -23.77
CA ALA A 344 -20.17 -18.82 -22.66
C ALA A 344 -19.50 -19.11 -21.32
N ALA A 345 -18.73 -20.19 -21.20
CA ALA A 345 -17.98 -20.50 -19.99
C ALA A 345 -16.95 -19.39 -19.64
N ALA A 346 -16.16 -18.94 -20.61
CA ALA A 346 -15.21 -17.84 -20.42
C ALA A 346 -15.88 -16.57 -19.92
N LEU A 347 -17.04 -16.22 -20.47
CA LEU A 347 -17.81 -15.06 -20.03
C LEU A 347 -18.30 -15.21 -18.58
N ILE A 348 -18.82 -16.39 -18.22
CA ILE A 348 -19.25 -16.69 -16.84
C ILE A 348 -18.08 -16.57 -15.86
N LEU A 349 -16.90 -17.12 -16.21
CA LEU A 349 -15.71 -17.05 -15.37
C LEU A 349 -15.20 -15.61 -15.22
N LEU A 350 -15.21 -14.82 -16.32
CA LEU A 350 -14.86 -13.39 -16.28
C LEU A 350 -15.82 -12.60 -15.37
N ILE A 351 -17.12 -12.81 -15.49
CA ILE A 351 -18.14 -12.17 -14.64
C ILE A 351 -17.94 -12.57 -13.19
N THR A 352 -17.73 -13.86 -12.91
CA THR A 352 -17.51 -14.37 -11.54
C THR A 352 -16.28 -13.71 -10.90
N ARG A 353 -15.15 -13.69 -11.63
CA ARG A 353 -13.93 -12.99 -11.17
C ARG A 353 -14.22 -11.51 -10.92
N TYR A 354 -14.84 -10.83 -11.89
CA TYR A 354 -15.10 -9.40 -11.81
C TYR A 354 -15.98 -9.03 -10.60
N ILE A 355 -17.03 -9.81 -10.32
CA ILE A 355 -17.86 -9.62 -9.12
C ILE A 355 -17.00 -9.70 -7.85
N ALA A 356 -16.18 -10.73 -7.72
CA ALA A 356 -15.32 -10.90 -6.54
C ALA A 356 -14.32 -9.74 -6.38
N VAL A 357 -13.69 -9.31 -7.49
CA VAL A 357 -12.74 -8.18 -7.53
C VAL A 357 -13.41 -6.89 -7.09
N VAL A 358 -14.56 -6.53 -7.67
CA VAL A 358 -15.27 -5.28 -7.36
C VAL A 358 -15.78 -5.27 -5.92
N LEU A 359 -16.38 -6.35 -5.46
CA LEU A 359 -16.86 -6.45 -4.07
C LEU A 359 -15.71 -6.27 -3.07
N ARG A 360 -14.55 -6.88 -3.38
CA ARG A 360 -13.37 -6.76 -2.54
C ARG A 360 -12.78 -5.35 -2.59
N ALA A 361 -12.62 -4.78 -3.79
CA ALA A 361 -12.13 -3.42 -3.97
C ALA A 361 -13.01 -2.39 -3.24
N ARG A 362 -14.35 -2.51 -3.33
CA ARG A 362 -15.30 -1.66 -2.56
C ARG A 362 -15.14 -1.81 -1.04
N SER A 363 -14.94 -3.03 -0.57
CA SER A 363 -14.75 -3.30 0.86
C SER A 363 -13.47 -2.65 1.40
N ILE A 364 -12.37 -2.73 0.63
CA ILE A 364 -11.10 -2.08 0.97
C ILE A 364 -11.22 -0.56 0.86
N ALA A 365 -11.79 -0.04 -0.23
CA ALA A 365 -12.03 1.38 -0.43
C ALA A 365 -12.79 2.01 0.74
N LYS A 366 -13.84 1.35 1.23
CA LYS A 366 -14.56 1.79 2.42
C LYS A 366 -13.66 1.86 3.66
N ARG A 367 -12.68 0.96 3.79
CA ARG A 367 -11.73 0.94 4.91
C ARG A 367 -10.73 2.07 4.86
N VAL A 368 -10.25 2.42 3.68
CA VAL A 368 -9.20 3.43 3.50
C VAL A 368 -9.75 4.82 3.15
N GLY A 369 -11.05 4.96 2.96
CA GLY A 369 -11.69 6.22 2.61
C GLY A 369 -11.71 6.56 1.11
N GLU A 370 -11.35 5.62 0.24
CA GLU A 370 -11.41 5.83 -1.20
C GLU A 370 -12.85 5.81 -1.72
N LYS A 371 -13.15 6.76 -2.64
CA LYS A 371 -14.46 6.90 -3.28
C LYS A 371 -14.39 6.54 -4.77
N GLY A 372 -15.54 6.16 -5.34
CA GLY A 372 -15.66 5.92 -6.78
C GLY A 372 -15.32 4.49 -7.23
N VAL A 373 -15.09 3.56 -6.31
CA VAL A 373 -14.95 2.14 -6.64
C VAL A 373 -16.34 1.56 -6.92
N ALA A 374 -16.65 1.38 -8.19
CA ALA A 374 -17.92 0.88 -8.70
C ALA A 374 -17.66 0.01 -9.94
N LEU A 375 -18.65 -0.13 -10.83
CA LEU A 375 -18.51 -0.88 -12.06
C LEU A 375 -17.33 -0.43 -12.92
N LYS A 376 -17.00 0.86 -12.96
CA LYS A 376 -15.83 1.38 -13.68
C LYS A 376 -14.48 0.86 -13.19
N TYR A 377 -14.42 0.18 -12.03
CA TYR A 377 -13.20 -0.50 -11.56
C TYR A 377 -12.68 -1.54 -12.56
N PHE A 378 -13.59 -2.06 -13.41
CA PHE A 378 -13.22 -2.91 -14.52
C PHE A 378 -12.13 -2.30 -15.42
N ILE A 379 -12.21 -1.00 -15.70
CA ILE A 379 -11.20 -0.30 -16.52
C ILE A 379 -9.83 -0.40 -15.86
N PHE A 380 -9.74 -0.10 -14.57
CA PHE A 380 -8.47 -0.21 -13.83
C PHE A 380 -7.98 -1.67 -13.81
N ASP A 381 -8.84 -2.63 -13.48
CA ASP A 381 -8.48 -4.04 -13.38
C ASP A 381 -7.91 -4.59 -14.69
N LEU A 382 -8.45 -4.15 -15.82
CA LEU A 382 -7.96 -4.53 -17.14
C LEU A 382 -6.59 -3.90 -17.46
N PHE A 383 -6.38 -2.62 -17.08
CA PHE A 383 -5.13 -1.90 -17.35
C PHE A 383 -4.02 -2.18 -16.32
N ASN A 384 -4.35 -2.70 -15.15
CA ASN A 384 -3.36 -2.91 -14.08
C ASN A 384 -2.16 -3.80 -14.50
N PRO A 385 -2.32 -4.96 -15.17
CA PRO A 385 -1.19 -5.76 -15.63
C PRO A 385 -0.28 -5.00 -16.59
N LEU A 386 -0.87 -4.23 -17.50
CA LEU A 386 -0.12 -3.41 -18.47
C LEU A 386 0.67 -2.31 -17.76
N MET A 387 0.06 -1.59 -16.83
CA MET A 387 0.74 -0.56 -16.03
C MET A 387 1.93 -1.14 -15.25
N MET A 388 1.76 -2.30 -14.64
CA MET A 388 2.83 -2.98 -13.90
C MET A 388 3.94 -3.49 -14.82
N LEU A 389 3.59 -3.97 -16.01
CA LEU A 389 4.57 -4.37 -17.03
C LEU A 389 5.38 -3.16 -17.53
N CYS A 390 4.72 -2.05 -17.86
CA CYS A 390 5.41 -0.81 -18.27
C CYS A 390 6.35 -0.30 -17.17
N ALA A 391 5.94 -0.36 -15.91
CA ALA A 391 6.80 0.00 -14.78
C ALA A 391 8.06 -0.88 -14.74
N ARG A 392 7.93 -2.20 -14.95
CA ARG A 392 9.05 -3.14 -14.99
C ARG A 392 10.03 -2.87 -16.13
N ILE A 393 9.51 -2.67 -17.33
CA ILE A 393 10.33 -2.34 -18.52
C ILE A 393 11.11 -1.04 -18.29
N SER A 394 10.45 -0.02 -17.72
CA SER A 394 11.09 1.25 -17.35
C SER A 394 12.24 1.08 -16.34
N MET A 395 12.17 0.10 -15.45
CA MET A 395 13.26 -0.21 -14.51
C MET A 395 14.43 -0.92 -15.16
N MET A 396 14.18 -1.76 -16.17
CA MET A 396 15.25 -2.49 -16.89
C MET A 396 16.05 -1.57 -17.81
N SER A 397 15.45 -0.49 -18.32
CA SER A 397 16.08 0.43 -19.28
C SER A 397 16.96 1.51 -18.64
N LYS A 398 16.89 1.70 -17.34
CA LYS A 398 17.75 2.63 -16.60
C LYS A 398 18.82 1.85 -15.86
N ASP A 399 20.06 1.95 -16.31
CA ASP A 399 21.20 1.48 -15.55
C ASP A 399 21.15 2.05 -14.13
N SER A 400 21.28 1.17 -13.17
CA SER A 400 21.23 1.47 -11.73
C SER A 400 22.50 2.23 -11.27
N THR A 401 22.86 3.30 -11.96
CA THR A 401 24.01 4.15 -11.62
C THR A 401 23.75 5.14 -10.48
N ALA A 402 22.63 5.02 -9.78
CA ALA A 402 22.32 5.81 -8.60
C ALA A 402 23.03 5.31 -7.31
N TRP A 403 24.19 4.68 -7.45
CA TRP A 403 25.14 4.43 -6.38
C TRP A 403 26.24 5.50 -6.43
N LYS A 404 25.88 6.76 -6.21
CA LYS A 404 26.86 7.81 -5.95
C LYS A 404 26.52 8.55 -4.68
#